data_5498c2565dfda87430b41b726a97b7df
#
_entry.id   5498c2565dfda87430b41b726a97b7df
#
_cell.length_a   1.000
_cell.length_b   1.000
_cell.length_c   1.000
_cell.angle_alpha   90.00
_cell.angle_beta   90.00
_cell.angle_gamma   90.00
#
_symmetry.space_group_name_H-M   'P 1'
#
loop_
_entity.id
_entity.type
_entity.pdbx_description
1 polymer ?
#
loop_
_entity_poly.entity_id
_entity_poly.type
_entity_poly.pdbx_seq_one_letter_code
_entity_poly.pdbx_strand_id
1 'polypeptide(L)'
;MAPPSPRRGSSLPDDCLFCTLYREGDHVAATEGFVAIRDIHPQAATHLLILPERHVPSFHEIGQFSADETKRMLEFVAEVAAREGLTDYRVVVNAGPGAGQTIFHLHLHVLGGGLTGRMA
;
A
#
# COMPACT_ATOMS: atom_id res chain seq x y z
N MET A 1 -26.07 -12.14 1.13
CA MET A 1 -25.82 -11.96 1.20
C MET A 1 -25.56 -11.56 1.10
N ALA A 2 -25.26 -11.54 1.42
CA ALA A 2 -24.86 -11.24 1.57
C ALA A 2 -24.53 -10.85 1.58
N PRO A 3 -24.45 -10.84 1.74
CA PRO A 3 -23.93 -10.57 2.01
C PRO A 3 -23.57 -10.34 2.14
N PRO A 4 -23.48 -10.38 2.26
CA PRO A 4 -22.94 -10.26 2.66
C PRO A 4 -22.57 -10.09 2.90
N SER A 5 -22.47 -10.11 3.19
CA SER A 5 -21.94 -10.14 3.56
C SER A 5 -21.47 -10.08 3.70
N PRO A 6 -21.45 -10.10 3.81
CA PRO A 6 -20.85 -10.01 4.19
C PRO A 6 -20.31 -9.87 4.30
N ARG A 7 -20.07 -9.97 4.24
CA ARG A 7 -19.72 -9.96 4.51
C ARG A 7 -19.68 -9.47 5.11
N ARG A 8 -19.89 -9.52 5.44
CA ARG A 8 -20.05 -9.15 6.01
C ARG A 8 -19.68 -8.82 6.70
N GLY A 9 -20.73 -9.11 7.20
CA GLY A 9 -19.97 -8.62 8.32
C GLY A 9 -18.51 -8.51 8.07
N SER A 10 -18.24 -8.59 7.01
CA SER A 10 -16.85 -8.46 6.64
C SER A 10 -16.22 -7.22 7.25
N SER A 11 -15.02 -7.36 7.72
CA SER A 11 -14.23 -6.24 8.18
C SER A 11 -13.71 -5.40 7.01
N LEU A 12 -13.85 -5.89 5.79
CA LEU A 12 -13.39 -5.17 4.61
C LEU A 12 -14.53 -4.37 4.01
N PRO A 13 -14.46 -3.04 4.06
CA PRO A 13 -15.53 -2.22 3.46
C PRO A 13 -15.58 -2.42 1.94
N ASP A 14 -16.78 -2.60 1.43
CA ASP A 14 -16.94 -2.77 -0.01
C ASP A 14 -16.57 -1.53 -0.79
N ASP A 15 -16.64 -0.36 -0.16
CA ASP A 15 -16.33 0.89 -0.81
C ASP A 15 -14.88 1.32 -0.65
N CYS A 16 -14.04 0.48 -0.07
CA CYS A 16 -12.63 0.80 0.05
C CYS A 16 -11.93 0.52 -1.26
N LEU A 17 -11.44 1.58 -1.89
CA LEU A 17 -10.75 1.48 -3.16
C LEU A 17 -9.56 0.51 -3.10
N PHE A 18 -8.74 0.62 -2.04
CA PHE A 18 -7.55 -0.21 -1.96
C PHE A 18 -7.86 -1.66 -1.58
N CYS A 19 -8.95 -1.91 -0.87
CA CYS A 19 -9.41 -3.30 -0.70
C CYS A 19 -9.77 -3.90 -2.05
N THR A 20 -10.45 -3.14 -2.89
CA THR A 20 -10.81 -3.58 -4.23
C THR A 20 -9.57 -3.79 -5.09
N LEU A 21 -8.63 -2.85 -5.08
CA LEU A 21 -7.43 -2.96 -5.88
C LEU A 21 -6.52 -4.10 -5.40
N TYR A 22 -6.55 -4.40 -4.11
CA TYR A 22 -5.83 -5.56 -3.60
C TYR A 22 -6.36 -6.84 -4.25
N ARG A 23 -7.67 -6.97 -4.36
CA ARG A 23 -8.28 -8.17 -4.91
C ARG A 23 -8.25 -8.23 -6.43
N GLU A 24 -8.45 -7.09 -7.09
CA GLU A 24 -8.79 -7.07 -8.52
C GLU A 24 -7.89 -6.18 -9.36
N GLY A 25 -6.97 -5.45 -8.76
CA GLY A 25 -6.14 -4.52 -9.52
C GLY A 25 -5.04 -5.20 -10.31
N ASP A 26 -4.37 -4.42 -11.15
CA ASP A 26 -3.19 -4.88 -11.89
C ASP A 26 -1.98 -4.85 -10.97
N HIS A 27 -1.56 -6.01 -10.52
CA HIS A 27 -0.45 -6.09 -9.59
C HIS A 27 0.89 -6.17 -10.32
N VAL A 28 1.78 -5.24 -9.98
CA VAL A 28 3.16 -5.28 -10.47
C VAL A 28 3.89 -6.44 -9.81
N ALA A 29 3.56 -6.71 -8.56
CA ALA A 29 4.13 -7.79 -7.79
C ALA A 29 3.15 -8.17 -6.69
N ALA A 30 3.27 -9.41 -6.20
CA ALA A 30 2.42 -9.90 -5.13
C ALA A 30 3.17 -10.90 -4.30
N THR A 31 2.82 -10.97 -3.03
CA THR A 31 3.28 -12.00 -2.12
C THR A 31 2.13 -12.27 -1.15
N GLU A 32 2.33 -13.16 -0.21
CA GLU A 32 1.26 -13.46 0.75
C GLU A 32 0.97 -12.24 1.61
N GLY A 33 -0.24 -11.71 1.47
CA GLY A 33 -0.72 -10.61 2.28
C GLY A 33 -0.39 -9.21 1.79
N PHE A 34 0.36 -9.07 0.68
CA PHE A 34 0.77 -7.76 0.17
C PHE A 34 0.82 -7.77 -1.35
N VAL A 35 0.44 -6.64 -1.95
CA VAL A 35 0.57 -6.45 -3.40
C VAL A 35 1.19 -5.08 -3.66
N ALA A 36 1.76 -4.94 -4.85
CA ALA A 36 2.26 -3.65 -5.33
C ALA A 36 1.49 -3.28 -6.59
N ILE A 37 1.01 -2.04 -6.64
CA ILE A 37 0.33 -1.50 -7.82
C ILE A 37 0.99 -0.18 -8.22
N ARG A 38 0.73 0.27 -9.45
CA ARG A 38 1.23 1.57 -9.90
C ARG A 38 0.28 2.67 -9.49
N ASP A 39 0.83 3.79 -9.02
CA ASP A 39 0.04 4.97 -8.72
C ASP A 39 -0.42 5.58 -10.04
N ILE A 40 -1.71 5.92 -10.15
CA ILE A 40 -2.25 6.50 -11.38
C ILE A 40 -1.91 7.98 -11.52
N HIS A 41 -1.41 8.61 -10.46
CA HIS A 41 -0.94 9.99 -10.47
C HIS A 41 0.51 10.03 -10.01
N PRO A 42 1.44 9.48 -10.81
CA PRO A 42 2.81 9.29 -10.33
C PRO A 42 3.52 10.61 -10.04
N GLN A 43 4.28 10.61 -8.96
CA GLN A 43 5.10 11.75 -8.54
C GLN A 43 6.58 11.49 -8.82
N ALA A 44 6.91 10.43 -9.52
CA ALA A 44 8.26 10.06 -9.91
C ALA A 44 8.17 9.17 -11.14
N ALA A 45 9.29 8.92 -11.80
CA ALA A 45 9.30 8.03 -12.96
C ALA A 45 8.75 6.65 -12.61
N THR A 46 9.10 6.15 -11.42
CA THR A 46 8.49 4.94 -10.86
C THR A 46 7.80 5.33 -9.56
N HIS A 47 6.51 5.07 -9.48
CA HIS A 47 5.74 5.37 -8.27
C HIS A 47 4.77 4.22 -8.02
N LEU A 48 5.08 3.42 -7.02
CA LEU A 48 4.28 2.25 -6.68
C LEU A 48 3.63 2.44 -5.33
N LEU A 49 2.56 1.70 -5.12
CA LEU A 49 1.87 1.64 -3.83
C LEU A 49 1.94 0.20 -3.34
N ILE A 50 2.34 0.03 -2.09
CA ILE A 50 2.34 -1.27 -1.43
C ILE A 50 1.09 -1.34 -0.57
N LEU A 51 0.25 -2.34 -0.84
CA LEU A 51 -1.04 -2.50 -0.17
C LEU A 51 -1.05 -3.78 0.63
N PRO A 52 -1.31 -3.72 1.94
CA PRO A 52 -1.58 -4.94 2.70
C PRO A 52 -3.01 -5.41 2.44
N GLU A 53 -3.22 -6.71 2.55
CA GLU A 53 -4.56 -7.28 2.51
C GLU A 53 -5.37 -6.81 3.72
N ARG A 54 -4.73 -6.78 4.89
CA ARG A 54 -5.38 -6.34 6.13
C ARG A 54 -5.77 -4.88 5.99
N HIS A 55 -7.06 -4.60 6.16
CA HIS A 55 -7.55 -3.24 6.10
C HIS A 55 -7.39 -2.58 7.46
N VAL A 56 -6.41 -1.70 7.59
CA VAL A 56 -6.33 -0.74 8.69
C VAL A 56 -6.30 0.65 8.06
N PRO A 57 -6.91 1.65 8.69
CA PRO A 57 -7.04 2.97 8.05
C PRO A 57 -5.72 3.65 7.79
N SER A 58 -4.76 3.56 8.71
CA SER A 58 -3.53 4.31 8.56
C SER A 58 -2.39 3.69 9.37
N PHE A 59 -1.23 4.28 9.25
CA PHE A 59 -0.05 3.88 10.00
C PHE A 59 -0.26 3.98 11.52
N HIS A 60 -1.22 4.81 11.94
CA HIS A 60 -1.57 4.88 13.36
C HIS A 60 -1.96 3.51 13.92
N GLU A 61 -2.50 2.63 13.07
CA GLU A 61 -2.95 1.32 13.48
C GLU A 61 -1.93 0.22 13.19
N ILE A 62 -0.67 0.58 12.96
CA ILE A 62 0.36 -0.41 12.61
C ILE A 62 0.51 -1.48 13.68
N GLY A 63 0.14 -1.18 14.92
CA GLY A 63 0.21 -2.15 16.01
C GLY A 63 -0.72 -3.34 15.85
N GLN A 64 -1.67 -3.28 14.92
CA GLN A 64 -2.54 -4.42 14.63
C GLN A 64 -1.83 -5.49 13.80
N PHE A 65 -0.70 -5.15 13.20
CA PHE A 65 0.10 -6.12 12.44
C PHE A 65 0.98 -6.91 13.40
N SER A 66 1.15 -8.19 13.13
CA SER A 66 2.10 -9.00 13.90
C SER A 66 3.52 -8.59 13.52
N ALA A 67 4.48 -9.00 14.34
CA ALA A 67 5.88 -8.74 14.03
C ALA A 67 6.26 -9.36 12.69
N ASP A 68 5.78 -10.57 12.42
CA ASP A 68 6.06 -11.25 11.17
C ASP A 68 5.45 -10.52 9.98
N GLU A 69 4.18 -10.09 10.10
CA GLU A 69 3.54 -9.32 9.03
C GLU A 69 4.32 -8.05 8.73
N THR A 70 4.72 -7.33 9.77
CA THR A 70 5.44 -6.08 9.61
C THR A 70 6.77 -6.30 8.89
N LYS A 71 7.51 -7.34 9.30
CA LYS A 71 8.78 -7.65 8.66
C LYS A 71 8.59 -8.01 7.20
N ARG A 72 7.60 -8.85 6.92
CA ARG A 72 7.32 -9.26 5.53
C ARG A 72 6.89 -8.08 4.66
N MET A 73 6.13 -7.14 5.22
CA MET A 73 5.72 -5.94 4.50
C MET A 73 6.93 -5.12 4.08
N LEU A 74 7.85 -4.87 5.01
CA LEU A 74 9.02 -4.05 4.73
C LEU A 74 9.99 -4.77 3.78
N GLU A 75 10.13 -6.08 3.92
CA GLU A 75 10.94 -6.85 2.98
C GLU A 75 10.34 -6.82 1.58
N PHE A 76 9.02 -6.88 1.49
CA PHE A 76 8.34 -6.82 0.20
C PHE A 76 8.59 -5.47 -0.50
N VAL A 77 8.57 -4.38 0.27
CA VAL A 77 8.90 -3.06 -0.28
C VAL A 77 10.27 -3.09 -0.93
N ALA A 78 11.27 -3.61 -0.24
CA ALA A 78 12.63 -3.66 -0.77
C ALA A 78 12.73 -4.57 -2.00
N GLU A 79 12.04 -5.71 -1.98
CA GLU A 79 12.04 -6.62 -3.12
C GLU A 79 11.42 -5.98 -4.35
N VAL A 80 10.30 -5.29 -4.18
CA VAL A 80 9.62 -4.64 -5.30
C VAL A 80 10.51 -3.56 -5.90
N ALA A 81 11.16 -2.76 -5.06
CA ALA A 81 12.07 -1.72 -5.54
C ALA A 81 13.20 -2.34 -6.37
N ALA A 82 13.77 -3.44 -5.90
CA ALA A 82 14.85 -4.12 -6.62
C ALA A 82 14.37 -4.66 -7.96
N ARG A 83 13.18 -5.25 -7.99
CA ARG A 83 12.60 -5.79 -9.22
C ARG A 83 12.35 -4.70 -10.26
N GLU A 84 12.00 -3.49 -9.80
CA GLU A 84 11.75 -2.37 -10.69
C GLU A 84 13.06 -1.67 -11.09
N GLY A 85 14.20 -2.19 -10.67
CA GLY A 85 15.49 -1.65 -11.04
C GLY A 85 15.88 -0.39 -10.29
N LEU A 86 15.24 -0.11 -9.17
CA LEU A 86 15.53 1.10 -8.41
C LEU A 86 16.75 0.87 -7.53
N THR A 87 17.80 1.67 -7.75
CA THR A 87 18.97 1.65 -6.85
C THR A 87 18.75 2.61 -5.69
N ASP A 88 18.18 3.76 -5.99
CA ASP A 88 17.83 4.76 -4.99
C ASP A 88 16.35 5.00 -5.04
N TYR A 89 15.72 5.01 -3.89
CA TYR A 89 14.27 5.22 -3.85
C TYR A 89 13.87 5.76 -2.48
N ARG A 90 12.66 6.25 -2.43
CA ARG A 90 12.08 6.83 -1.23
C ARG A 90 10.83 6.05 -0.86
N VAL A 91 10.67 5.76 0.42
CA VAL A 91 9.48 5.10 0.93
C VAL A 91 8.75 6.11 1.80
N VAL A 92 7.46 6.30 1.52
CA VAL A 92 6.67 7.31 2.23
C VAL A 92 5.36 6.69 2.67
N VAL A 93 4.97 6.95 3.90
CA VAL A 93 3.63 6.63 4.38
C VAL A 93 3.04 7.89 5.01
N ASN A 94 1.87 8.29 4.54
CA ASN A 94 1.17 9.45 5.08
C ASN A 94 0.16 8.96 6.11
N ALA A 95 0.28 9.42 7.34
CA ALA A 95 -0.59 8.98 8.42
C ALA A 95 -1.54 10.11 8.80
N GLY A 96 -2.80 9.97 8.39
CA GLY A 96 -3.85 10.91 8.70
C GLY A 96 -4.05 11.99 7.66
N PRO A 97 -5.22 12.63 7.65
CA PRO A 97 -5.54 13.65 6.64
C PRO A 97 -4.64 14.86 6.71
N GLY A 98 -4.18 15.23 7.90
CA GLY A 98 -3.29 16.39 8.06
C GLY A 98 -1.92 16.16 7.42
N ALA A 99 -1.55 14.91 7.15
CA ALA A 99 -0.29 14.56 6.50
C ALA A 99 -0.49 14.20 5.03
N GLY A 100 -1.70 14.42 4.48
CA GLY A 100 -1.98 14.19 3.08
C GLY A 100 -2.60 12.85 2.75
N GLN A 101 -2.98 12.06 3.76
CA GLN A 101 -3.65 10.80 3.48
C GLN A 101 -5.08 11.07 3.02
N THR A 102 -5.44 10.54 1.85
CA THR A 102 -6.79 10.72 1.31
C THR A 102 -7.55 9.41 1.18
N ILE A 103 -6.85 8.29 1.15
CA ILE A 103 -7.48 6.96 1.10
C ILE A 103 -7.14 6.23 2.39
N PHE A 104 -8.18 5.85 3.14
CA PHE A 104 -7.99 5.32 4.50
C PHE A 104 -7.92 3.80 4.50
N HIS A 105 -6.89 3.32 3.85
CA HIS A 105 -6.39 1.97 3.84
C HIS A 105 -4.88 2.13 3.79
N LEU A 106 -4.18 1.63 4.78
CA LEU A 106 -2.72 1.78 4.88
C LEU A 106 -2.05 1.45 3.56
N HIS A 107 -1.18 2.33 3.11
CA HIS A 107 -0.40 2.09 1.90
C HIS A 107 0.93 2.81 2.01
N LEU A 108 1.95 2.22 1.41
CA LEU A 108 3.29 2.80 1.40
C LEU A 108 3.63 3.15 -0.04
N HIS A 109 4.11 4.38 -0.23
CA HIS A 109 4.57 4.83 -1.55
C HIS A 109 6.02 4.44 -1.72
N VAL A 110 6.37 3.96 -2.93
CA VAL A 110 7.76 3.70 -3.32
C VAL A 110 8.01 4.57 -4.54
N LEU A 111 8.92 5.52 -4.41
CA LEU A 111 9.18 6.49 -5.48
C LEU A 111 10.66 6.44 -5.85
N GLY A 112 10.93 6.33 -7.16
CA GLY A 112 12.30 6.30 -7.63
C GLY A 112 12.41 6.67 -9.09
N GLY A 113 13.63 6.65 -9.62
CA GLY A 113 13.87 6.93 -11.02
C GLY A 113 13.75 8.39 -11.38
N GLY A 114 14.38 9.27 -10.63
CA GLY A 114 14.36 10.69 -10.93
C GLY A 114 13.37 11.46 -10.08
N LEU A 115 13.67 11.53 -8.79
CA LEU A 115 12.84 12.31 -7.87
C LEU A 115 13.15 13.79 -8.05
N THR A 116 12.10 14.57 -8.25
CA THR A 116 12.24 16.02 -8.42
C THR A 116 11.68 16.79 -7.25
N GLY A 117 10.83 16.16 -6.46
CA GLY A 117 10.21 16.81 -5.32
C GLY A 117 11.02 16.61 -4.05
N ARG A 118 10.79 17.48 -3.10
CA ARG A 118 11.34 17.35 -1.78
C ARG A 118 10.32 16.76 -0.84
N MET A 119 10.77 15.76 -0.08
CA MET A 119 9.97 15.22 1.01
C MET A 119 10.68 15.60 2.29
N ALA A 120 10.06 16.41 3.05
CA ALA A 120 10.65 16.86 4.29
C ALA A 120 10.84 15.73 5.26
#